data_530fb54689ca8e142f19163c29ddab08
#
_entry.id   530fb54689ca8e142f19163c29ddab08
#
_cell.length_a   1.000
_cell.length_b   1.000
_cell.length_c   1.000
_cell.angle_alpha   90.00
_cell.angle_beta   90.00
_cell.angle_gamma   90.00
#
_symmetry.space_group_name_H-M   'P 1'
#
loop_
_entity.id
_entity.type
_entity.pdbx_description
1 polymer ?
#
loop_
_entity_poly.entity_id
_entity_poly.type
_entity_poly.pdbx_seq_one_letter_code
_entity_poly.pdbx_strand_id
1 'polypeptide(L)'
;MNLYLYIMRHAKSDWSGPQISDFERPINKRGTRNAIRIGGWMNENNHTPQKIISSPALRAKETIELVVEQISKFNLEDLTYEDELYL
;
A
#
# COMPACT_ATOMS: atom_id res chain seq x y z
N MET A 1 -13.20 24.00 -0.82
CA MET A 1 -12.77 22.61 -1.10
C MET A 1 -11.60 22.25 -0.20
N ASN A 2 -11.71 21.17 0.53
CA ASN A 2 -10.64 20.68 1.38
C ASN A 2 -9.79 19.67 0.62
N LEU A 3 -8.48 19.85 0.71
CA LEU A 3 -7.52 18.91 0.15
C LEU A 3 -6.88 18.11 1.27
N TYR A 4 -6.78 16.80 1.09
CA TYR A 4 -6.19 15.91 2.08
C TYR A 4 -4.99 15.19 1.46
N LEU A 5 -3.93 15.11 2.23
CA LEU A 5 -2.76 14.29 1.89
C LEU A 5 -2.70 13.12 2.87
N TYR A 6 -2.74 11.91 2.33
CA TYR A 6 -2.55 10.70 3.12
C TYR A 6 -1.12 10.21 2.94
N ILE A 7 -0.46 9.93 4.04
CA ILE A 7 0.89 9.36 4.02
C ILE A 7 0.79 7.98 4.64
N MET A 8 1.18 6.95 3.89
CA MET A 8 1.09 5.58 4.37
C MET A 8 2.46 4.90 4.29
N ARG A 9 2.84 4.25 5.38
CA ARG A 9 4.03 3.42 5.42
C ARG A 9 3.67 2.02 4.96
N HIS A 10 4.60 1.33 4.27
CA HIS A 10 4.37 -0.05 3.87
C HIS A 10 4.18 -0.94 5.10
N ALA A 11 3.47 -2.05 4.92
CA ALA A 11 3.23 -3.03 5.98
C ALA A 11 4.52 -3.77 6.34
N LYS A 12 4.47 -4.54 7.44
CA LYS A 12 5.64 -5.26 7.92
C LYS A 12 6.18 -6.22 6.87
N SER A 13 7.46 -6.10 6.58
CA SER A 13 8.12 -6.89 5.55
C SER A 13 8.78 -8.13 6.13
N ASP A 14 9.08 -9.08 5.25
CA ASP A 14 9.67 -10.36 5.62
C ASP A 14 11.19 -10.29 5.56
N TRP A 15 11.83 -10.60 6.69
CA TRP A 15 13.28 -10.67 6.81
C TRP A 15 13.79 -12.09 6.97
N SER A 16 12.90 -13.09 7.00
CA SER A 16 13.23 -14.46 7.35
C SER A 16 13.57 -15.36 6.15
N GLY A 17 13.29 -14.90 4.96
CA GLY A 17 13.49 -15.72 3.76
C GLY A 17 14.93 -15.70 3.25
N PRO A 18 15.17 -16.41 2.13
CA PRO A 18 16.48 -16.40 1.49
C PRO A 18 16.84 -14.98 1.06
N GLN A 19 18.14 -14.76 0.86
CA GLN A 19 18.59 -13.43 0.52
C GLN A 19 18.09 -13.04 -0.87
N ILE A 20 17.23 -12.03 -0.89
CA ILE A 20 16.73 -11.39 -2.09
C ILE A 20 17.09 -9.92 -2.01
N SER A 21 16.98 -9.20 -3.11
CA SER A 21 17.26 -7.77 -3.10
C SER A 21 16.24 -7.05 -2.20
N ASP A 22 16.65 -5.89 -1.66
CA ASP A 22 15.73 -5.07 -0.87
C ASP A 22 14.46 -4.73 -1.66
N PHE A 23 14.62 -4.44 -2.94
CA PHE A 23 13.51 -4.11 -3.82
C PHE A 23 12.47 -5.23 -3.90
N GLU A 24 12.91 -6.47 -3.84
CA GLU A 24 12.03 -7.64 -4.00
C GLU A 24 11.54 -8.22 -2.68
N ARG A 25 11.87 -7.61 -1.56
CA ARG A 25 11.46 -8.12 -0.25
C ARG A 25 9.95 -7.93 -0.04
N PRO A 26 9.19 -9.03 0.17
CA PRO A 26 7.74 -8.95 0.33
C PRO A 26 7.32 -8.53 1.73
N ILE A 27 6.03 -8.28 1.92
CA ILE A 27 5.46 -8.15 3.25
C ILE A 27 5.30 -9.56 3.85
N ASN A 28 5.22 -9.62 5.19
CA ASN A 28 4.98 -10.88 5.87
C ASN A 28 3.48 -11.09 6.13
N LYS A 29 3.12 -12.22 6.77
CA LYS A 29 1.71 -12.54 7.04
C LYS A 29 1.03 -11.49 7.91
N ARG A 30 1.73 -10.96 8.91
CA ARG A 30 1.21 -9.92 9.78
C ARG A 30 0.96 -8.64 8.98
N GLY A 31 1.89 -8.30 8.08
CA GLY A 31 1.75 -7.15 7.20
C GLY A 31 0.53 -7.29 6.29
N THR A 32 0.32 -8.48 5.74
CA THR A 32 -0.84 -8.76 4.90
C THR A 32 -2.14 -8.49 5.66
N ARG A 33 -2.27 -9.04 6.87
CA ARG A 33 -3.46 -8.83 7.69
C ARG A 33 -3.68 -7.36 8.03
N ASN A 34 -2.59 -6.66 8.36
CA ASN A 34 -2.67 -5.25 8.74
C ASN A 34 -3.06 -4.38 7.54
N ALA A 35 -2.54 -4.66 6.35
CA ALA A 35 -2.91 -3.91 5.14
C ALA A 35 -4.40 -4.07 4.83
N ILE A 36 -4.92 -5.29 4.93
CA ILE A 36 -6.34 -5.55 4.72
C ILE A 36 -7.18 -4.79 5.75
N ARG A 37 -6.76 -4.82 7.00
CA ARG A 37 -7.47 -4.13 8.08
C ARG A 37 -7.51 -2.62 7.88
N ILE A 38 -6.38 -2.03 7.50
CA ILE A 38 -6.30 -0.58 7.24
C ILE A 38 -7.20 -0.20 6.07
N GLY A 39 -7.15 -0.97 4.99
CA GLY A 39 -8.02 -0.72 3.83
C GLY A 39 -9.49 -0.78 4.19
N GLY A 40 -9.87 -1.78 4.99
CA GLY A 40 -11.25 -1.90 5.47
C GLY A 40 -11.67 -0.72 6.33
N TRP A 41 -10.79 -0.28 7.23
CA TRP A 41 -11.03 0.90 8.06
C TRP A 41 -11.22 2.15 7.21
N MET A 42 -10.37 2.33 6.20
CA MET A 42 -10.49 3.48 5.29
C MET A 42 -11.83 3.46 4.56
N ASN A 43 -12.22 2.29 4.08
CA ASN A 43 -13.49 2.15 3.37
C ASN A 43 -14.69 2.48 4.28
N GLU A 44 -14.68 1.95 5.50
CA GLU A 44 -15.77 2.17 6.45
C GLU A 44 -15.88 3.61 6.90
N ASN A 45 -14.77 4.33 6.92
CA ASN A 45 -14.72 5.71 7.40
C ASN A 45 -14.68 6.73 6.25
N ASN A 46 -14.97 6.29 5.04
CA ASN A 46 -15.05 7.15 3.85
C ASN A 46 -13.74 7.87 3.52
N HIS A 47 -12.61 7.23 3.80
CA HIS A 47 -11.30 7.74 3.39
C HIS A 47 -10.90 7.11 2.06
N THR A 48 -11.40 7.69 0.97
CA THR A 48 -11.06 7.26 -0.37
C THR A 48 -10.21 8.32 -1.05
N PRO A 49 -8.90 8.07 -1.20
CA PRO A 49 -8.04 9.01 -1.93
C PRO A 49 -8.49 9.12 -3.38
N GLN A 50 -8.32 10.29 -3.97
CA GLN A 50 -8.62 10.48 -5.38
C GLN A 50 -7.51 9.89 -6.25
N LYS A 51 -6.28 9.93 -5.77
CA LYS A 51 -5.11 9.42 -6.48
C LYS A 51 -4.11 8.86 -5.50
N ILE A 52 -3.46 7.77 -5.87
CA ILE A 52 -2.43 7.14 -5.06
C ILE A 52 -1.15 7.02 -5.88
N ILE A 53 -0.05 7.42 -5.28
CA ILE A 53 1.28 7.27 -5.85
C ILE A 53 2.09 6.41 -4.88
N SER A 54 2.67 5.33 -5.37
CA SER A 54 3.37 4.37 -4.53
C SER A 54 4.79 4.12 -5.00
N SER A 55 5.65 3.74 -4.08
CA SER A 55 6.94 3.17 -4.41
C SER A 55 6.74 1.85 -5.15
N PRO A 56 7.60 1.50 -6.11
CA PRO A 56 7.52 0.22 -6.83
C PRO A 56 8.13 -0.95 -6.07
N ALA A 57 8.77 -0.72 -4.91
CA ALA A 57 9.30 -1.82 -4.11
C ALA A 57 8.19 -2.82 -3.79
N LEU A 58 8.51 -4.11 -3.83
CA LEU A 58 7.48 -5.14 -3.68
C LEU A 58 6.66 -4.97 -2.40
N ARG A 59 7.31 -4.67 -1.28
CA ARG A 59 6.60 -4.47 -0.01
C ARG A 59 5.60 -3.32 -0.04
N ALA A 60 5.91 -2.24 -0.77
CA ALA A 60 5.00 -1.11 -0.92
C ALA A 60 3.86 -1.45 -1.88
N LYS A 61 4.20 -2.11 -2.98
CA LYS A 61 3.23 -2.53 -3.98
C LYS A 61 2.20 -3.48 -3.38
N GLU A 62 2.67 -4.50 -2.66
CA GLU A 62 1.77 -5.45 -2.01
C GLU A 62 0.87 -4.77 -0.97
N THR A 63 1.44 -3.85 -0.20
CA THR A 63 0.66 -3.11 0.80
C THR A 63 -0.47 -2.35 0.15
N ILE A 64 -0.15 -1.53 -0.85
CA ILE A 64 -1.17 -0.65 -1.44
C ILE A 64 -2.21 -1.43 -2.23
N GLU A 65 -1.83 -2.52 -2.88
CA GLU A 65 -2.78 -3.34 -3.62
C GLU A 65 -3.81 -3.98 -2.68
N LEU A 66 -3.36 -4.46 -1.50
CA LEU A 66 -4.27 -5.01 -0.50
C LEU A 66 -5.18 -3.93 0.10
N VAL A 67 -4.63 -2.75 0.36
CA VAL A 67 -5.41 -1.64 0.90
C VAL A 67 -6.53 -1.24 -0.06
N VAL A 68 -6.18 -1.02 -1.34
CA VAL A 68 -7.18 -0.53 -2.30
C VAL A 68 -8.22 -1.57 -2.67
N GLU A 69 -7.91 -2.86 -2.55
CA GLU A 69 -8.92 -3.92 -2.73
C GLU A 69 -10.09 -3.75 -1.76
N GLN A 70 -9.84 -3.17 -0.58
CA GLN A 70 -10.84 -2.99 0.45
C GLN A 70 -11.64 -1.70 0.27
N ILE A 71 -11.20 -0.79 -0.58
CA ILE A 71 -11.83 0.51 -0.77
C ILE A 71 -12.71 0.45 -2.04
N SER A 72 -13.99 0.22 -1.85
CA SER A 72 -14.92 -0.05 -2.96
C SER A 72 -15.03 1.10 -3.97
N LYS A 73 -14.82 2.33 -3.51
CA LYS A 73 -14.98 3.52 -4.37
C LYS A 73 -13.69 3.94 -5.07
N PHE A 74 -12.57 3.28 -4.77
CA PHE A 74 -11.30 3.64 -5.39
C PHE A 74 -11.19 3.05 -6.79
N ASN A 75 -10.75 3.87 -7.73
CA ASN A 75 -10.54 3.45 -9.11
C ASN A 75 -9.07 3.09 -9.33
N LEU A 76 -8.78 1.85 -9.72
CA LEU A 76 -7.41 1.37 -9.92
C LEU A 76 -6.63 2.18 -10.96
N GLU A 77 -7.30 2.86 -11.88
CA GLU A 77 -6.63 3.75 -12.83
C GLU A 77 -5.91 4.91 -12.14
N ASP A 78 -6.32 5.23 -10.91
CA ASP A 78 -5.74 6.32 -10.14
C ASP A 78 -4.59 5.87 -9.23
N LEU A 79 -4.14 4.63 -9.36
CA LEU A 79 -2.97 4.11 -8.66
C LEU A 79 -1.79 4.06 -9.63
N THR A 80 -0.71 4.78 -9.30
CA THR A 80 0.51 4.76 -10.11
C THR A 80 1.73 4.46 -9.23
N TYR A 81 2.79 3.98 -9.86
CA TYR A 81 4.05 3.68 -9.19
C TYR A 81 5.14 4.58 -9.74
N GLU A 82 5.94 5.15 -8.84
CA GLU A 82 7.02 6.07 -9.20
C GLU A 82 8.34 5.57 -8.65
N ASP A 83 9.32 5.34 -9.54
CA ASP A 83 10.64 4.84 -9.14
C ASP A 83 11.34 5.78 -8.15
N GLU A 84 11.07 7.07 -8.25
CA GLU A 84 11.69 8.07 -7.38
C GLU A 84 11.29 7.91 -5.91
N LEU A 85 10.20 7.18 -5.65
CA LEU A 85 9.78 6.89 -4.28
C LEU A 85 10.48 5.68 -3.68
N TYR A 86 11.30 4.98 -4.45
CA TYR A 86 12.16 3.94 -3.92
C TYR A 86 13.52 4.54 -3.58
N LEU A 87 13.77 4.69 -2.30
CA LEU A 87 14.99 5.32 -1.79
C LEU A 87 15.94 4.32 -1.17
#